data_b739e73b78ae1f0809773f06351a5886
#
_entry.id   b739e73b78ae1f0809773f06351a5886
#
_cell.length_a   1.000
_cell.length_b   1.000
_cell.length_c   1.000
_cell.angle_alpha   90.00
_cell.angle_beta   90.00
_cell.angle_gamma   90.00
#
_symmetry.space_group_name_H-M   'P 1'
#
loop_
_entity.id
_entity.type
_entity.pdbx_description
1 polymer ?
#
loop_
_entity_poly.entity_id
_entity_poly.type
_entity_poly.pdbx_seq_one_letter_code
_entity_poly.pdbx_strand_id
1 'polypeptide(L)'
;MGISPAIIQHKSLTKDELSTIFSFTVWTGIGISILFFAASWMIADYYESEILRTLCQLLSVNLFFASATIVPGALFYRNKEFKFIAIRSFVIQISAGAAAVTAALCGAGLYALIINPIISSILIFVISYQRYPQRLRFTLGLTALRKIFSYSAYQFLFNVINYFSRNLDKLLIGKYMSMSDLGYYEKSYRLMMLPLQNITQVITPVMHPIFSDFQNDKAKLATSYERILRFLAFIGLPLSVLLFFTAEEVTLIIFGV
;
A
#
# COMPACT_ATOMS: atom_id res chain seq x y z
N MET A 1 2.99 -1.56 7.81
CA MET A 1 3.63 -1.99 9.08
C MET A 1 4.49 -3.23 8.84
N GLY A 2 5.62 -3.40 9.54
CA GLY A 2 6.54 -4.55 9.38
C GLY A 2 6.08 -5.88 10.00
N ILE A 3 4.90 -5.90 10.62
CA ILE A 3 4.38 -7.05 11.38
C ILE A 3 3.97 -8.21 10.45
N SER A 4 3.31 -7.92 9.32
CA SER A 4 2.84 -8.97 8.40
C SER A 4 4.00 -9.83 7.84
N PRO A 5 5.09 -9.24 7.29
CA PRO A 5 6.25 -10.01 6.87
C PRO A 5 6.90 -10.82 8.00
N ALA A 6 6.96 -10.25 9.23
CA ALA A 6 7.49 -10.95 10.39
C ALA A 6 6.68 -12.21 10.74
N ILE A 7 5.34 -12.15 10.69
CA ILE A 7 4.47 -13.31 10.92
C ILE A 7 4.67 -14.39 9.85
N ILE A 8 4.86 -14.00 8.59
CA ILE A 8 5.09 -14.92 7.48
C ILE A 8 6.43 -15.64 7.65
N GLN A 9 7.47 -14.92 8.08
CA GLN A 9 8.81 -15.46 8.26
C GLN A 9 8.91 -16.38 9.49
N HIS A 10 8.29 -15.99 10.62
CA HIS A 10 8.32 -16.77 11.86
C HIS A 10 7.22 -17.82 11.92
N LYS A 11 7.46 -18.98 11.27
CA LYS A 11 6.50 -20.11 11.24
C LYS A 11 6.27 -20.77 12.60
N SER A 12 7.14 -20.56 13.58
CA SER A 12 7.05 -21.14 14.93
C SER A 12 6.07 -20.45 15.87
N LEU A 13 5.41 -19.34 15.42
CA LEU A 13 4.45 -18.62 16.25
C LEU A 13 3.22 -19.48 16.57
N THR A 14 2.92 -19.61 17.84
CA THR A 14 1.75 -20.34 18.36
C THR A 14 0.46 -19.52 18.14
N LYS A 15 -0.70 -20.19 18.27
CA LYS A 15 -2.02 -19.52 18.17
C LYS A 15 -2.19 -18.43 19.23
N ASP A 16 -1.64 -18.66 20.42
CA ASP A 16 -1.70 -17.68 21.53
C ASP A 16 -0.82 -16.46 21.26
N GLU A 17 0.36 -16.65 20.71
CA GLU A 17 1.23 -15.56 20.30
C GLU A 17 0.61 -14.74 19.15
N LEU A 18 -0.01 -15.41 18.17
CA LEU A 18 -0.74 -14.73 17.10
C LEU A 18 -1.92 -13.89 17.62
N SER A 19 -2.69 -14.42 18.59
CA SER A 19 -3.77 -13.69 19.24
C SER A 19 -3.26 -12.47 20.03
N THR A 20 -2.09 -12.59 20.64
CA THR A 20 -1.42 -11.47 21.33
C THR A 20 -0.97 -10.39 20.35
N ILE A 21 -0.35 -10.79 19.22
CA ILE A 21 0.06 -9.85 18.17
C ILE A 21 -1.18 -9.19 17.52
N PHE A 22 -2.26 -9.95 17.32
CA PHE A 22 -3.53 -9.43 16.83
C PHE A 22 -4.07 -8.35 17.77
N SER A 23 -4.13 -8.62 19.07
CA SER A 23 -4.58 -7.65 20.07
C SER A 23 -3.73 -6.38 20.03
N PHE A 24 -2.42 -6.52 19.92
CA PHE A 24 -1.51 -5.38 19.76
C PHE A 24 -1.83 -4.57 18.49
N THR A 25 -2.05 -5.24 17.34
CA THR A 25 -2.37 -4.52 16.08
C THR A 25 -3.73 -3.83 16.16
N VAL A 26 -4.71 -4.40 16.84
CA VAL A 26 -6.03 -3.78 17.05
C VAL A 26 -5.90 -2.56 17.95
N TRP A 27 -5.24 -2.66 19.11
CA TRP A 27 -5.06 -1.52 20.04
C TRP A 27 -4.24 -0.40 19.41
N THR A 28 -3.16 -0.74 18.72
CA THR A 28 -2.36 0.23 17.96
C THR A 28 -3.19 0.85 16.83
N GLY A 29 -4.02 0.05 16.16
CA GLY A 29 -4.95 0.52 15.13
C GLY A 29 -5.97 1.53 15.66
N ILE A 30 -6.55 1.29 16.82
CA ILE A 30 -7.45 2.24 17.50
C ILE A 30 -6.69 3.55 17.81
N GLY A 31 -5.51 3.43 18.41
CA GLY A 31 -4.68 4.61 18.75
C GLY A 31 -4.32 5.45 17.53
N ILE A 32 -3.84 4.81 16.44
CA ILE A 32 -3.50 5.51 15.19
C ILE A 32 -4.75 6.14 14.56
N SER A 33 -5.89 5.45 14.58
CA SER A 33 -7.15 5.97 14.02
C SER A 33 -7.64 7.19 14.78
N ILE A 34 -7.56 7.18 16.10
CA ILE A 34 -7.91 8.34 16.95
C ILE A 34 -6.93 9.49 16.70
N LEU A 35 -5.64 9.22 16.63
CA LEU A 35 -4.63 10.24 16.32
C LEU A 35 -4.85 10.86 14.93
N PHE A 36 -5.15 10.04 13.92
CA PHE A 36 -5.43 10.53 12.58
C PHE A 36 -6.74 11.31 12.51
N PHE A 37 -7.77 10.85 13.23
CA PHE A 37 -9.03 11.58 13.39
C PHE A 37 -8.77 12.96 14.03
N ALA A 38 -7.98 13.02 15.12
CA ALA A 38 -7.61 14.28 15.75
C ALA A 38 -6.73 15.17 14.86
N ALA A 39 -5.80 14.56 14.09
CA ALA A 39 -4.95 15.30 13.16
C ALA A 39 -5.72 15.90 11.97
N SER A 40 -6.95 15.47 11.70
CA SER A 40 -7.78 15.97 10.58
C SER A 40 -7.98 17.48 10.62
N TRP A 41 -8.08 18.08 11.83
CA TRP A 41 -8.17 19.54 11.98
C TRP A 41 -6.89 20.23 11.54
N MET A 42 -5.74 19.74 11.98
CA MET A 42 -4.43 20.29 11.59
C MET A 42 -4.17 20.15 10.08
N ILE A 43 -4.62 19.03 9.49
CA ILE A 43 -4.48 18.79 8.04
C ILE A 43 -5.36 19.76 7.27
N ALA A 44 -6.60 19.96 7.68
CA ALA A 44 -7.53 20.89 7.04
C ALA A 44 -7.01 22.32 7.09
N ASP A 45 -6.51 22.78 8.23
CA ASP A 45 -5.90 24.10 8.40
C ASP A 45 -4.64 24.25 7.56
N TYR A 46 -3.77 23.23 7.53
CA TYR A 46 -2.52 23.25 6.76
C TYR A 46 -2.77 23.44 5.25
N TYR A 47 -3.79 22.76 4.71
CA TYR A 47 -4.15 22.82 3.28
C TYR A 47 -5.26 23.84 2.98
N GLU A 48 -5.76 24.59 3.96
CA GLU A 48 -6.82 25.58 3.82
C GLU A 48 -8.09 24.99 3.17
N SER A 49 -8.45 23.75 3.52
CA SER A 49 -9.52 22.99 2.89
C SER A 49 -10.36 22.21 3.91
N GLU A 50 -11.55 22.74 4.22
CA GLU A 50 -12.52 22.15 5.17
C GLU A 50 -12.96 20.72 4.77
N ILE A 51 -13.06 20.41 3.48
CA ILE A 51 -13.46 19.10 3.02
C ILE A 51 -12.48 18.00 3.43
N LEU A 52 -11.19 18.33 3.54
CA LEU A 52 -10.15 17.38 3.98
C LEU A 52 -10.36 16.91 5.40
N ARG A 53 -10.94 17.75 6.28
CA ARG A 53 -11.28 17.36 7.64
C ARG A 53 -12.23 16.16 7.65
N THR A 54 -13.34 16.26 6.95
CA THR A 54 -14.33 15.18 6.89
C THR A 54 -13.79 13.93 6.20
N LEU A 55 -13.04 14.10 5.10
CA LEU A 55 -12.42 12.98 4.39
C LEU A 55 -11.41 12.23 5.28
N CYS A 56 -10.55 12.93 6.01
CA CYS A 56 -9.60 12.32 6.95
C CYS A 56 -10.30 11.62 8.11
N GLN A 57 -11.38 12.21 8.66
CA GLN A 57 -12.18 11.59 9.72
C GLN A 57 -12.79 10.27 9.26
N LEU A 58 -13.37 10.22 8.06
CA LEU A 58 -13.91 9.00 7.48
C LEU A 58 -12.81 7.97 7.16
N LEU A 59 -11.65 8.41 6.66
CA LEU A 59 -10.51 7.53 6.40
C LEU A 59 -9.87 6.94 7.67
N SER A 60 -10.10 7.53 8.85
CA SER A 60 -9.66 6.93 10.12
C SER A 60 -10.25 5.53 10.35
N VAL A 61 -11.48 5.28 9.86
CA VAL A 61 -12.13 3.97 9.88
C VAL A 61 -11.34 2.95 9.04
N ASN A 62 -10.88 3.37 7.85
CA ASN A 62 -10.03 2.51 7.01
C ASN A 62 -8.72 2.13 7.71
N LEU A 63 -8.07 3.05 8.43
CA LEU A 63 -6.85 2.79 9.18
C LEU A 63 -7.05 1.74 10.28
N PHE A 64 -8.17 1.80 10.99
CA PHE A 64 -8.54 0.80 11.98
C PHE A 64 -8.65 -0.60 11.36
N PHE A 65 -9.49 -0.77 10.34
CA PHE A 65 -9.71 -2.07 9.71
C PHE A 65 -8.45 -2.60 9.01
N ALA A 66 -7.66 -1.74 8.39
CA ALA A 66 -6.37 -2.11 7.82
C ALA A 66 -5.40 -2.65 8.89
N SER A 67 -5.36 -2.02 10.08
CA SER A 67 -4.54 -2.48 11.20
C SER A 67 -5.04 -3.80 11.78
N ALA A 68 -6.34 -3.96 11.95
CA ALA A 68 -6.95 -5.20 12.44
C ALA A 68 -6.77 -6.38 11.47
N THR A 69 -6.64 -6.11 10.17
CA THR A 69 -6.42 -7.13 9.14
C THR A 69 -5.00 -7.69 9.10
N ILE A 70 -4.01 -7.03 9.74
CA ILE A 70 -2.59 -7.41 9.62
C ILE A 70 -2.35 -8.87 9.95
N VAL A 71 -2.85 -9.36 11.07
CA VAL A 71 -2.60 -10.75 11.51
C VAL A 71 -3.43 -11.76 10.70
N PRO A 72 -4.77 -11.66 10.60
CA PRO A 72 -5.54 -12.61 9.80
C PRO A 72 -5.15 -12.57 8.33
N GLY A 73 -4.77 -11.40 7.79
CA GLY A 73 -4.25 -11.25 6.44
C GLY A 73 -2.90 -11.95 6.22
N ALA A 74 -1.96 -11.85 7.16
CA ALA A 74 -0.66 -12.51 7.07
C ALA A 74 -0.77 -14.05 7.09
N LEU A 75 -1.79 -14.60 7.74
CA LEU A 75 -2.01 -16.04 7.82
C LEU A 75 -2.37 -16.67 6.47
N PHE A 76 -3.06 -15.93 5.58
CA PHE A 76 -3.28 -16.42 4.21
C PHE A 76 -1.97 -16.61 3.45
N TYR A 77 -1.05 -15.65 3.55
CA TYR A 77 0.27 -15.74 2.90
C TYR A 77 1.12 -16.84 3.53
N ARG A 78 1.11 -16.96 4.86
CA ARG A 78 1.80 -18.01 5.60
C ARG A 78 1.32 -19.41 5.19
N ASN A 79 0.01 -19.57 4.97
CA ASN A 79 -0.62 -20.82 4.56
C ASN A 79 -0.67 -21.01 3.03
N LYS A 80 -0.10 -20.07 2.25
CA LYS A 80 -0.03 -20.12 0.78
C LYS A 80 -1.40 -20.16 0.09
N GLU A 81 -2.43 -19.60 0.68
CA GLU A 81 -3.79 -19.54 0.11
C GLU A 81 -3.92 -18.44 -0.97
N PHE A 82 -2.98 -18.38 -1.92
CA PHE A 82 -2.91 -17.32 -2.92
C PHE A 82 -4.15 -17.24 -3.81
N LYS A 83 -4.73 -18.40 -4.17
CA LYS A 83 -5.96 -18.45 -4.98
C LYS A 83 -7.11 -17.75 -4.26
N PHE A 84 -7.28 -18.02 -2.98
CA PHE A 84 -8.32 -17.38 -2.18
C PHE A 84 -8.08 -15.87 -2.05
N ILE A 85 -6.85 -15.44 -1.80
CA ILE A 85 -6.48 -14.02 -1.76
C ILE A 85 -6.85 -13.33 -3.06
N ALA A 86 -6.51 -13.93 -4.21
CA ALA A 86 -6.78 -13.36 -5.53
C ALA A 86 -8.29 -13.20 -5.78
N ILE A 87 -9.07 -14.25 -5.57
CA ILE A 87 -10.53 -14.25 -5.77
C ILE A 87 -11.19 -13.25 -4.83
N ARG A 88 -10.85 -13.30 -3.52
CA ARG A 88 -11.37 -12.36 -2.52
C ARG A 88 -11.10 -10.91 -2.92
N SER A 89 -9.83 -10.59 -3.26
CA SER A 89 -9.43 -9.25 -3.61
C SER A 89 -10.12 -8.76 -4.87
N PHE A 90 -10.28 -9.62 -5.86
CA PHE A 90 -10.99 -9.31 -7.11
C PHE A 90 -12.46 -8.99 -6.87
N VAL A 91 -13.17 -9.84 -6.12
CA VAL A 91 -14.58 -9.64 -5.81
C VAL A 91 -14.78 -8.37 -4.99
N ILE A 92 -13.96 -8.15 -3.96
CA ILE A 92 -14.04 -6.95 -3.12
C ILE A 92 -13.76 -5.70 -3.95
N GLN A 93 -12.74 -5.71 -4.80
CA GLN A 93 -12.38 -4.54 -5.61
C GLN A 93 -13.47 -4.16 -6.61
N ILE A 94 -14.13 -5.16 -7.24
CA ILE A 94 -15.26 -4.91 -8.13
C ILE A 94 -16.44 -4.35 -7.34
N SER A 95 -16.82 -4.98 -6.23
CA SER A 95 -18.00 -4.55 -5.45
C SER A 95 -17.79 -3.17 -4.81
N ALA A 96 -16.63 -2.91 -4.22
CA ALA A 96 -16.30 -1.61 -3.64
C ALA A 96 -16.13 -0.52 -4.72
N GLY A 97 -15.55 -0.88 -5.87
CA GLY A 97 -15.45 0.02 -7.01
C GLY A 97 -16.81 0.38 -7.60
N ALA A 98 -17.69 -0.60 -7.77
CA ALA A 98 -19.08 -0.36 -8.20
C ALA A 98 -19.83 0.55 -7.23
N ALA A 99 -19.70 0.33 -5.92
CA ALA A 99 -20.29 1.18 -4.89
C ALA A 99 -19.74 2.63 -4.96
N ALA A 100 -18.45 2.81 -5.19
CA ALA A 100 -17.86 4.13 -5.35
C ALA A 100 -18.35 4.85 -6.61
N VAL A 101 -18.47 4.14 -7.74
CA VAL A 101 -19.01 4.70 -8.99
C VAL A 101 -20.48 5.07 -8.86
N THR A 102 -21.29 4.20 -8.27
CA THR A 102 -22.71 4.52 -8.02
C THR A 102 -22.88 5.72 -7.11
N ALA A 103 -22.07 5.84 -6.05
CA ALA A 103 -22.09 7.02 -5.18
C ALA A 103 -21.67 8.30 -5.94
N ALA A 104 -20.67 8.23 -6.82
CA ALA A 104 -20.28 9.36 -7.65
C ALA A 104 -21.41 9.80 -8.60
N LEU A 105 -22.11 8.85 -9.22
CA LEU A 105 -23.27 9.12 -10.09
C LEU A 105 -24.45 9.70 -9.32
N CYS A 106 -24.61 9.33 -8.03
CA CYS A 106 -25.61 9.89 -7.13
C CYS A 106 -25.21 11.26 -6.55
N GLY A 107 -24.10 11.86 -6.99
CA GLY A 107 -23.70 13.21 -6.58
C GLY A 107 -22.88 13.28 -5.29
N ALA A 108 -22.30 12.17 -4.83
CA ALA A 108 -21.46 12.16 -3.62
C ALA A 108 -20.16 12.96 -3.76
N GLY A 109 -19.80 13.44 -4.97
CA GLY A 109 -18.61 14.27 -5.20
C GLY A 109 -17.32 13.59 -4.73
N LEU A 110 -16.49 14.32 -3.99
CA LEU A 110 -15.22 13.82 -3.46
C LEU A 110 -15.35 12.68 -2.46
N TYR A 111 -16.50 12.54 -1.81
CA TYR A 111 -16.75 11.43 -0.88
C TYR A 111 -16.77 10.07 -1.57
N ALA A 112 -17.13 10.02 -2.86
CA ALA A 112 -17.08 8.78 -3.64
C ALA A 112 -15.69 8.14 -3.65
N LEU A 113 -14.61 8.94 -3.61
CA LEU A 113 -13.23 8.45 -3.62
C LEU A 113 -12.85 7.64 -2.39
N ILE A 114 -13.46 7.92 -1.24
CA ILE A 114 -13.15 7.22 0.02
C ILE A 114 -14.04 6.00 0.27
N ILE A 115 -15.14 5.85 -0.46
CA ILE A 115 -16.05 4.70 -0.34
C ILE A 115 -15.31 3.39 -0.65
N ASN A 116 -14.56 3.36 -1.74
CA ASN A 116 -13.80 2.14 -2.13
C ASN A 116 -12.81 1.69 -1.03
N PRO A 117 -11.86 2.50 -0.53
CA PRO A 117 -10.95 2.06 0.51
C PRO A 117 -11.65 1.66 1.81
N ILE A 118 -12.72 2.33 2.21
CA ILE A 118 -13.46 2.00 3.44
C ILE A 118 -14.17 0.65 3.28
N ILE A 119 -14.97 0.47 2.24
CA ILE A 119 -15.68 -0.79 1.98
C ILE A 119 -14.67 -1.94 1.83
N SER A 120 -13.61 -1.74 1.06
CA SER A 120 -12.58 -2.75 0.85
C SER A 120 -11.92 -3.17 2.17
N SER A 121 -11.53 -2.25 3.03
CA SER A 121 -10.87 -2.57 4.30
C SER A 121 -11.80 -3.32 5.26
N ILE A 122 -13.08 -2.93 5.33
CA ILE A 122 -14.08 -3.62 6.14
C ILE A 122 -14.30 -5.04 5.65
N LEU A 123 -14.54 -5.22 4.34
CA LEU A 123 -14.79 -6.54 3.76
C LEU A 123 -13.57 -7.45 3.86
N ILE A 124 -12.37 -6.92 3.61
CA ILE A 124 -11.12 -7.68 3.77
C ILE A 124 -10.97 -8.12 5.22
N PHE A 125 -11.22 -7.26 6.19
CA PHE A 125 -11.16 -7.61 7.60
C PHE A 125 -12.17 -8.70 7.95
N VAL A 126 -13.45 -8.50 7.63
CA VAL A 126 -14.53 -9.43 7.97
C VAL A 126 -14.24 -10.82 7.40
N ILE A 127 -13.93 -10.93 6.11
CA ILE A 127 -13.64 -12.21 5.46
C ILE A 127 -12.37 -12.84 6.03
N SER A 128 -11.35 -12.04 6.30
CA SER A 128 -10.10 -12.56 6.87
C SER A 128 -10.28 -13.06 8.29
N TYR A 129 -11.04 -12.35 9.09
CA TYR A 129 -11.33 -12.70 10.47
C TYR A 129 -12.21 -13.96 10.57
N GLN A 130 -13.21 -14.09 9.70
CA GLN A 130 -14.04 -15.31 9.64
C GLN A 130 -13.21 -16.57 9.32
N ARG A 131 -12.22 -16.44 8.44
CA ARG A 131 -11.35 -17.57 8.05
C ARG A 131 -10.27 -17.87 9.09
N TYR A 132 -9.72 -16.85 9.72
CA TYR A 132 -8.67 -16.92 10.72
C TYR A 132 -9.05 -16.12 11.97
N PRO A 133 -10.03 -16.60 12.77
CA PRO A 133 -10.46 -15.90 13.97
C PRO A 133 -9.34 -15.83 15.00
N GLN A 134 -9.14 -14.67 15.57
CA GLN A 134 -8.15 -14.39 16.61
C GLN A 134 -8.85 -13.92 17.89
N ARG A 135 -8.36 -14.33 19.04
CA ARG A 135 -8.92 -13.88 20.32
C ARG A 135 -8.34 -12.51 20.68
N LEU A 136 -9.23 -11.60 21.05
CA LEU A 136 -8.83 -10.29 21.57
C LEU A 136 -8.42 -10.47 23.04
N ARG A 137 -7.19 -10.07 23.38
CA ARG A 137 -6.65 -10.13 24.74
C ARG A 137 -6.34 -8.70 25.20
N PHE A 138 -6.66 -8.41 26.45
CA PHE A 138 -6.33 -7.12 27.06
C PHE A 138 -4.88 -7.07 27.57
N THR A 139 -4.26 -8.25 27.79
CA THR A 139 -2.88 -8.36 28.22
C THR A 139 -1.92 -8.33 27.03
N LEU A 140 -1.06 -7.34 26.99
CA LEU A 140 0.02 -7.24 26.01
C LEU A 140 1.14 -8.21 26.41
N GLY A 141 1.17 -9.39 25.80
CA GLY A 141 2.24 -10.38 25.99
C GLY A 141 3.53 -9.91 25.31
N LEU A 142 4.40 -9.21 26.06
CA LEU A 142 5.66 -8.66 25.58
C LEU A 142 6.60 -9.71 24.96
N THR A 143 6.51 -10.97 25.39
CA THR A 143 7.34 -12.07 24.88
C THR A 143 7.09 -12.37 23.41
N ALA A 144 5.82 -12.43 22.96
CA ALA A 144 5.45 -12.63 21.56
C ALA A 144 5.87 -11.44 20.69
N LEU A 145 5.66 -10.21 21.19
CA LEU A 145 6.05 -8.99 20.50
C LEU A 145 7.57 -8.88 20.36
N ARG A 146 8.32 -9.25 21.38
CA ARG A 146 9.80 -9.18 21.36
C ARG A 146 10.41 -10.07 20.26
N LYS A 147 9.79 -11.21 19.96
CA LYS A 147 10.25 -12.11 18.86
C LYS A 147 10.22 -11.43 17.49
N ILE A 148 9.26 -10.56 17.25
CA ILE A 148 9.07 -9.90 15.95
C ILE A 148 9.49 -8.43 15.96
N PHE A 149 9.80 -7.86 17.14
CA PHE A 149 9.99 -6.42 17.33
C PHE A 149 11.14 -5.88 16.50
N SER A 150 12.31 -6.52 16.57
CA SER A 150 13.51 -6.03 15.86
C SER A 150 13.24 -5.91 14.35
N TYR A 151 12.76 -7.00 13.73
CA TYR A 151 12.44 -7.01 12.31
C TYR A 151 11.34 -5.98 11.96
N SER A 152 10.28 -5.95 12.76
CA SER A 152 9.14 -5.04 12.52
C SER A 152 9.52 -3.56 12.68
N ALA A 153 10.39 -3.23 13.63
CA ALA A 153 10.85 -1.86 13.87
C ALA A 153 11.73 -1.35 12.70
N TYR A 154 12.70 -2.14 12.26
CA TYR A 154 13.51 -1.79 11.09
C TYR A 154 12.68 -1.64 9.82
N GLN A 155 11.75 -2.57 9.59
CA GLN A 155 10.86 -2.51 8.43
C GLN A 155 9.91 -1.29 8.51
N PHE A 156 9.43 -0.96 9.71
CA PHE A 156 8.60 0.23 9.91
C PHE A 156 9.38 1.51 9.59
N LEU A 157 10.58 1.66 10.16
CA LEU A 157 11.43 2.83 9.93
C LEU A 157 11.80 2.96 8.44
N PHE A 158 12.16 1.86 7.80
CA PHE A 158 12.41 1.83 6.36
C PHE A 158 11.20 2.31 5.56
N ASN A 159 9.99 1.82 5.88
CA ASN A 159 8.78 2.22 5.19
C ASN A 159 8.44 3.69 5.41
N VAL A 160 8.66 4.22 6.61
CA VAL A 160 8.44 5.64 6.91
C VAL A 160 9.39 6.52 6.09
N ILE A 161 10.68 6.23 6.13
CA ILE A 161 11.68 6.99 5.38
C ILE A 161 11.38 6.93 3.86
N ASN A 162 11.10 5.73 3.34
CA ASN A 162 10.79 5.53 1.93
C ASN A 162 9.49 6.26 1.52
N TYR A 163 8.49 6.29 2.39
CA TYR A 163 7.24 7.03 2.13
C TYR A 163 7.50 8.53 2.03
N PHE A 164 8.20 9.12 3.01
CA PHE A 164 8.53 10.54 2.96
C PHE A 164 9.43 10.89 1.78
N SER A 165 10.44 10.06 1.49
CA SER A 165 11.32 10.25 0.33
C SER A 165 10.57 10.30 -1.01
N ARG A 166 9.46 9.57 -1.13
CA ARG A 166 8.67 9.48 -2.36
C ARG A 166 7.50 10.45 -2.44
N ASN A 167 7.12 11.08 -1.35
CA ASN A 167 5.91 11.91 -1.30
C ASN A 167 6.16 13.31 -0.74
N LEU A 168 7.41 13.65 -0.38
CA LEU A 168 7.74 14.97 0.16
C LEU A 168 7.45 16.09 -0.86
N ASP A 169 7.74 15.83 -2.14
CA ASP A 169 7.41 16.69 -3.27
C ASP A 169 5.92 17.02 -3.32
N LYS A 170 5.06 16.00 -3.19
CA LYS A 170 3.59 16.17 -3.21
C LYS A 170 3.09 17.00 -2.02
N LEU A 171 3.68 16.79 -0.83
CA LEU A 171 3.36 17.60 0.34
C LEU A 171 3.70 19.08 0.15
N LEU A 172 4.85 19.36 -0.45
CA LEU A 172 5.31 20.72 -0.72
C LEU A 172 4.46 21.37 -1.82
N ILE A 173 4.20 20.68 -2.92
CA ILE A 173 3.34 21.19 -4.00
C ILE A 173 1.94 21.51 -3.49
N GLY A 174 1.32 20.60 -2.70
CA GLY A 174 -0.01 20.82 -2.13
C GLY A 174 -0.08 22.00 -1.14
N LYS A 175 1.06 22.38 -0.52
CA LYS A 175 1.12 23.52 0.42
C LYS A 175 1.45 24.83 -0.27
N TYR A 176 2.45 24.83 -1.15
CA TYR A 176 3.03 26.09 -1.70
C TYR A 176 2.51 26.46 -3.09
N MET A 177 1.87 25.52 -3.79
CA MET A 177 1.22 25.77 -5.07
C MET A 177 -0.30 25.67 -4.90
N SER A 178 -1.01 25.06 -5.83
CA SER A 178 -2.46 24.87 -5.73
C SER A 178 -2.83 23.39 -5.69
N MET A 179 -4.06 23.07 -5.24
CA MET A 179 -4.59 21.70 -5.32
C MET A 179 -4.72 21.22 -6.77
N SER A 180 -4.94 22.13 -7.71
CA SER A 180 -4.93 21.84 -9.16
C SER A 180 -3.55 21.42 -9.63
N ASP A 181 -2.50 22.16 -9.23
CA ASP A 181 -1.12 21.85 -9.58
C ASP A 181 -0.69 20.49 -9.00
N LEU A 182 -1.09 20.20 -7.75
CA LEU A 182 -0.88 18.89 -7.14
C LEU A 182 -1.58 17.78 -7.95
N GLY A 183 -2.80 18.05 -8.43
CA GLY A 183 -3.56 17.14 -9.28
C GLY A 183 -2.86 16.83 -10.60
N TYR A 184 -2.35 17.84 -11.29
CA TYR A 184 -1.57 17.68 -12.52
C TYR A 184 -0.26 16.95 -12.29
N TYR A 185 0.46 17.29 -11.21
CA TYR A 185 1.69 16.60 -10.83
C TYR A 185 1.45 15.13 -10.55
N GLU A 186 0.41 14.78 -9.78
CA GLU A 186 0.08 13.40 -9.45
C GLU A 186 -0.31 12.58 -10.69
N LYS A 187 -1.07 13.17 -11.62
CA LYS A 187 -1.39 12.54 -12.92
C LYS A 187 -0.13 12.25 -13.73
N SER A 188 0.76 13.24 -13.87
CA SER A 188 2.04 13.09 -14.58
C SER A 188 2.94 12.05 -13.93
N TYR A 189 3.06 12.08 -12.61
CA TYR A 189 3.83 11.10 -11.83
C TYR A 189 3.29 9.68 -12.01
N ARG A 190 1.97 9.52 -12.03
CA ARG A 190 1.30 8.23 -12.25
C ARG A 190 1.56 7.67 -13.64
N LEU A 191 1.51 8.52 -14.68
CA LEU A 191 1.86 8.11 -16.05
C LEU A 191 3.32 7.65 -16.16
N MET A 192 4.23 8.38 -15.57
CA MET A 192 5.65 8.03 -15.52
C MET A 192 5.88 6.69 -14.80
N MET A 193 5.16 6.43 -13.72
CA MET A 193 5.33 5.24 -12.90
C MET A 193 4.70 3.97 -13.48
N LEU A 194 3.64 4.09 -14.31
CA LEU A 194 2.95 2.94 -14.89
C LEU A 194 3.88 1.96 -15.64
N PRO A 195 4.68 2.39 -16.63
CA PRO A 195 5.58 1.47 -17.33
C PRO A 195 6.67 0.94 -16.41
N LEU A 196 7.22 1.76 -15.52
CA LEU A 196 8.28 1.37 -14.61
C LEU A 196 7.81 0.28 -13.63
N GLN A 197 6.62 0.43 -13.06
CA GLN A 197 6.06 -0.54 -12.12
C GLN A 197 5.77 -1.87 -12.81
N ASN A 198 5.16 -1.86 -14.00
CA ASN A 198 4.84 -3.08 -14.74
C ASN A 198 6.10 -3.85 -15.14
N ILE A 199 7.13 -3.17 -15.62
CA ILE A 199 8.42 -3.78 -15.98
C ILE A 199 9.10 -4.37 -14.72
N THR A 200 9.14 -3.61 -13.63
CA THR A 200 9.81 -4.04 -12.40
C THR A 200 9.10 -5.24 -11.77
N GLN A 201 7.77 -5.27 -11.76
CA GLN A 201 6.99 -6.37 -11.19
C GLN A 201 7.18 -7.69 -11.96
N VAL A 202 7.44 -7.63 -13.26
CA VAL A 202 7.70 -8.83 -14.08
C VAL A 202 9.15 -9.28 -13.94
N ILE A 203 10.10 -8.36 -13.98
CA ILE A 203 11.54 -8.68 -14.01
C ILE A 203 12.08 -9.10 -12.65
N THR A 204 11.72 -8.39 -11.57
CA THR A 204 12.30 -8.64 -10.24
C THR A 204 12.11 -10.07 -9.73
N PRO A 205 10.93 -10.70 -9.82
CA PRO A 205 10.74 -12.09 -9.36
C PRO A 205 11.57 -13.11 -10.12
N VAL A 206 11.86 -12.84 -11.40
CA VAL A 206 12.68 -13.73 -12.25
C VAL A 206 14.17 -13.56 -11.99
N MET A 207 14.58 -12.33 -11.71
CA MET A 207 16.00 -12.00 -11.52
C MET A 207 16.54 -12.40 -10.16
N HIS A 208 15.70 -12.35 -9.13
CA HIS A 208 16.15 -12.65 -7.78
C HIS A 208 16.74 -14.08 -7.64
N PRO A 209 16.11 -15.15 -8.16
CA PRO A 209 16.72 -16.48 -8.17
C PRO A 209 18.01 -16.55 -8.99
N ILE A 210 18.05 -15.98 -10.19
CA ILE A 210 19.22 -16.00 -11.09
C ILE A 210 20.42 -15.33 -10.41
N PHE A 211 20.23 -14.19 -9.78
CA PHE A 211 21.30 -13.51 -9.06
C PHE A 211 21.76 -14.29 -7.81
N SER A 212 20.83 -14.99 -7.15
CA SER A 212 21.16 -15.85 -6.03
C SER A 212 22.03 -17.05 -6.45
N ASP A 213 21.73 -17.66 -7.60
CA ASP A 213 22.52 -18.79 -8.13
C ASP A 213 23.95 -18.37 -8.52
N PHE A 214 24.12 -17.13 -8.98
CA PHE A 214 25.43 -16.59 -9.40
C PHE A 214 26.15 -15.77 -8.33
N GLN A 215 25.69 -15.75 -7.08
CA GLN A 215 26.30 -14.95 -6.01
C GLN A 215 27.79 -15.18 -5.79
N ASN A 216 28.29 -16.38 -6.09
CA ASN A 216 29.69 -16.78 -5.94
C ASN A 216 30.52 -16.60 -7.23
N ASP A 217 29.89 -16.26 -8.37
CA ASP A 217 30.54 -16.02 -9.66
C ASP A 217 30.28 -14.59 -10.14
N LYS A 218 31.15 -13.68 -9.69
CA LYS A 218 31.00 -12.24 -9.98
C LYS A 218 30.99 -11.92 -11.47
N ALA A 219 31.71 -12.71 -12.30
CA ALA A 219 31.76 -12.47 -13.74
C ALA A 219 30.40 -12.81 -14.41
N LYS A 220 29.82 -13.96 -14.08
CA LYS A 220 28.49 -14.32 -14.57
C LYS A 220 27.41 -13.40 -14.04
N LEU A 221 27.52 -12.99 -12.79
CA LEU A 221 26.60 -12.01 -12.19
C LEU A 221 26.63 -10.68 -12.95
N ALA A 222 27.83 -10.14 -13.22
CA ALA A 222 28.02 -8.90 -13.98
C ALA A 222 27.43 -9.01 -15.40
N THR A 223 27.73 -10.10 -16.11
CA THR A 223 27.20 -10.33 -17.46
C THR A 223 25.67 -10.43 -17.48
N SER A 224 25.08 -11.11 -16.49
CA SER A 224 23.63 -11.23 -16.37
C SER A 224 22.98 -9.87 -16.06
N TYR A 225 23.58 -9.09 -15.17
CA TYR A 225 23.13 -7.74 -14.85
C TYR A 225 23.19 -6.79 -16.07
N GLU A 226 24.31 -6.82 -16.80
CA GLU A 226 24.48 -6.02 -18.00
C GLU A 226 23.46 -6.37 -19.11
N ARG A 227 23.15 -7.65 -19.28
CA ARG A 227 22.11 -8.08 -20.24
C ARG A 227 20.74 -7.50 -19.88
N ILE A 228 20.40 -7.48 -18.59
CA ILE A 228 19.13 -6.91 -18.13
C ILE A 228 19.13 -5.40 -18.32
N LEU A 229 20.20 -4.71 -17.98
CA LEU A 229 20.32 -3.28 -18.21
C LEU A 229 20.15 -2.91 -19.69
N ARG A 230 20.79 -3.65 -20.60
CA ARG A 230 20.61 -3.45 -22.04
C ARG A 230 19.16 -3.68 -22.48
N PHE A 231 18.51 -4.72 -21.97
CA PHE A 231 17.11 -5.01 -22.27
C PHE A 231 16.19 -3.90 -21.74
N LEU A 232 16.39 -3.43 -20.51
CA LEU A 232 15.64 -2.32 -19.93
C LEU A 232 15.87 -1.02 -20.70
N ALA A 233 17.10 -0.73 -21.09
CA ALA A 233 17.42 0.45 -21.89
C ALA A 233 16.79 0.38 -23.28
N PHE A 234 16.78 -0.80 -23.91
CA PHE A 234 16.18 -1.01 -25.23
C PHE A 234 14.67 -0.74 -25.24
N ILE A 235 13.97 -1.05 -24.16
CA ILE A 235 12.53 -0.73 -24.00
C ILE A 235 12.32 0.68 -23.46
N GLY A 236 13.08 1.06 -22.43
CA GLY A 236 12.86 2.30 -21.69
C GLY A 236 13.21 3.55 -22.48
N LEU A 237 14.30 3.53 -23.27
CA LEU A 237 14.68 4.71 -24.05
C LEU A 237 13.65 5.07 -25.14
N PRO A 238 13.20 4.13 -26.02
CA PRO A 238 12.16 4.45 -26.99
C PRO A 238 10.86 4.89 -26.32
N LEU A 239 10.46 4.23 -25.24
CA LEU A 239 9.25 4.57 -24.48
C LEU A 239 9.34 5.99 -23.88
N SER A 240 10.49 6.38 -23.36
CA SER A 240 10.70 7.73 -22.81
C SER A 240 10.61 8.80 -23.91
N VAL A 241 11.20 8.51 -25.08
CA VAL A 241 11.12 9.42 -26.23
C VAL A 241 9.67 9.52 -26.72
N LEU A 242 8.98 8.40 -26.83
CA LEU A 242 7.57 8.38 -27.24
C LEU A 242 6.70 9.19 -26.27
N LEU A 243 6.82 8.94 -24.98
CA LEU A 243 6.06 9.68 -23.95
C LEU A 243 6.39 11.16 -23.93
N PHE A 244 7.63 11.56 -24.25
CA PHE A 244 8.01 12.96 -24.35
C PHE A 244 7.28 13.69 -25.48
N PHE A 245 7.21 13.07 -26.67
CA PHE A 245 6.56 13.66 -27.82
C PHE A 245 5.03 13.55 -27.83
N THR A 246 4.46 12.54 -27.14
CA THR A 246 3.01 12.29 -27.09
C THR A 246 2.40 12.59 -25.72
N ALA A 247 3.08 13.38 -24.89
CA ALA A 247 2.65 13.66 -23.52
C ALA A 247 1.27 14.31 -23.45
N GLU A 248 0.99 15.25 -24.35
CA GLU A 248 -0.27 15.98 -24.44
C GLU A 248 -1.41 15.04 -24.85
N GLU A 249 -1.24 14.29 -25.95
CA GLU A 249 -2.23 13.38 -26.47
C GLU A 249 -2.54 12.25 -25.48
N VAL A 250 -1.51 11.69 -24.86
CA VAL A 250 -1.67 10.63 -23.85
C VAL A 250 -2.44 11.16 -22.64
N THR A 251 -2.15 12.38 -22.20
CA THR A 251 -2.86 13.03 -21.08
C THR A 251 -4.32 13.27 -21.42
N LEU A 252 -4.60 13.78 -22.61
CA LEU A 252 -5.95 13.99 -23.13
C LEU A 252 -6.77 12.69 -23.20
N ILE A 253 -6.18 11.62 -23.74
CA ILE A 253 -6.86 10.33 -23.89
C ILE A 253 -7.15 9.68 -22.53
N ILE A 254 -6.18 9.72 -21.60
CA ILE A 254 -6.31 9.00 -20.32
C ILE A 254 -7.12 9.80 -19.30
N PHE A 255 -6.99 11.11 -19.27
CA PHE A 255 -7.59 11.94 -18.22
C PHE A 255 -8.70 12.87 -18.74
N GLY A 256 -8.88 13.00 -20.04
CA GLY A 256 -9.95 13.79 -20.65
C GLY A 256 -9.80 15.32 -20.45
N VAL A 257 -8.56 15.81 -20.25
CA VAL A 257 -8.29 17.24 -19.94
C VAL A 257 -7.25 17.76 -20.89
#